data_3886d5955e7b3f1a084e012f75ffe38b
#
_entry.id   3886d5955e7b3f1a084e012f75ffe38b
#
_cell.length_a   1.000
_cell.length_b   1.000
_cell.length_c   1.000
_cell.angle_alpha   90.00
_cell.angle_beta   90.00
_cell.angle_gamma   90.00
#
_symmetry.space_group_name_H-M   'P 1'
#
loop_
_entity.id
_entity.type
_entity.pdbx_description
1 polymer ?
#
loop_
_entity_poly.entity_id
_entity_poly.type
_entity_poly.pdbx_seq_one_letter_code
_entity_poly.pdbx_strand_id
1 'polypeptide(L)'
;MVGLGTREECFTVNIITPFLIATLMPPIAYFTAEIGLWSELHTYSGGLGVLAGDHVKSAADARLPLVAMSLLYREGYGRQHLDQAGDQSESYAPIDPAEHLSNTGKTIQLPLDGTTLYATVWKTDVVGVSGHVVPVYFLDTFHPNNTAEFV
;
A
#
# COMPACT_ATOMS: atom_id res chain seq x y z
N MET A 1 -2.05 59.00 35.93
CA MET A 1 -2.05 58.72 34.49
C MET A 1 -1.34 57.36 34.33
N VAL A 2 -2.12 56.30 34.22
CA VAL A 2 -1.67 54.91 34.27
C VAL A 2 -1.56 54.41 32.83
N GLY A 3 -0.35 54.07 32.38
CA GLY A 3 -0.12 53.52 31.06
C GLY A 3 -0.40 52.02 31.05
N LEU A 4 -1.42 51.62 30.30
CA LEU A 4 -1.71 50.21 29.99
C LEU A 4 -0.76 49.75 28.88
N GLY A 5 0.23 48.94 29.25
CA GLY A 5 1.04 48.20 28.30
C GLY A 5 0.32 46.90 27.94
N THR A 6 -0.20 46.85 26.70
CA THR A 6 -0.68 45.58 26.09
C THR A 6 0.52 44.76 25.68
N ARG A 7 0.79 43.67 26.38
CA ARG A 7 1.67 42.61 25.89
C ARG A 7 0.87 41.80 24.88
N GLU A 8 1.20 41.95 23.61
CA GLU A 8 0.87 40.94 22.61
C GLU A 8 1.74 39.70 22.86
N GLU A 9 1.15 38.69 23.48
CA GLU A 9 1.76 37.38 23.52
C GLU A 9 1.62 36.75 22.14
N CYS A 10 2.70 36.89 21.38
CA CYS A 10 2.86 36.18 20.13
C CYS A 10 2.97 34.68 20.45
N PHE A 11 1.89 33.92 20.20
CA PHE A 11 1.93 32.47 20.24
C PHE A 11 2.84 31.95 19.14
N THR A 12 4.10 31.77 19.45
CA THR A 12 5.03 31.05 18.58
C THR A 12 4.64 29.57 18.65
N VAL A 13 3.81 29.13 17.71
CA VAL A 13 3.57 27.70 17.51
C VAL A 13 4.90 27.09 17.07
N ASN A 14 5.53 26.38 17.96
CA ASN A 14 6.76 25.66 17.70
C ASN A 14 6.51 24.56 16.65
N ILE A 15 6.88 24.81 15.40
CA ILE A 15 6.79 23.87 14.26
C ILE A 15 7.80 22.70 14.38
N ILE A 16 8.50 22.57 15.50
CA ILE A 16 9.51 21.52 15.73
C ILE A 16 8.88 20.14 16.03
N THR A 17 7.57 20.10 16.31
CA THR A 17 6.88 18.92 16.82
C THR A 17 6.65 17.76 15.83
N PRO A 18 6.44 17.95 14.52
CA PRO A 18 6.12 16.80 13.66
C PRO A 18 7.30 15.85 13.40
N PHE A 19 8.52 16.36 13.36
CA PHE A 19 9.70 15.53 13.13
C PHE A 19 10.06 14.64 14.33
N LEU A 20 9.86 15.15 15.55
CA LEU A 20 10.14 14.44 16.79
C LEU A 20 9.08 13.37 17.09
N ILE A 21 7.82 13.61 16.72
CA ILE A 21 6.71 12.66 16.89
C ILE A 21 6.91 11.42 16.02
N ALA A 22 7.28 11.58 14.76
CA ALA A 22 7.53 10.47 13.85
C ALA A 22 8.67 9.54 14.32
N THR A 23 9.64 10.08 15.07
CA THR A 23 10.77 9.30 15.62
C THR A 23 10.40 8.55 16.92
N LEU A 24 9.34 8.96 17.59
CA LEU A 24 8.90 8.40 18.88
C LEU A 24 7.71 7.43 18.75
N MET A 25 7.02 7.43 17.61
CA MET A 25 5.90 6.52 17.38
C MET A 25 6.41 5.14 16.93
N PRO A 26 5.87 4.04 17.46
CA PRO A 26 6.13 2.72 16.93
C PRO A 26 5.62 2.63 15.48
N PRO A 27 6.25 1.79 14.62
CA PRO A 27 5.77 1.59 13.27
C PRO A 27 4.35 0.99 13.27
N ILE A 28 3.51 1.50 12.38
CA ILE A 28 2.13 1.07 12.20
C ILE A 28 2.09 0.11 11.01
N ALA A 29 1.68 -1.13 11.23
CA ALA A 29 1.45 -2.08 10.14
C ALA A 29 0.00 -1.95 9.65
N TYR A 30 -0.16 -1.67 8.35
CA TYR A 30 -1.44 -1.57 7.67
C TYR A 30 -1.61 -2.74 6.70
N PHE A 31 -2.53 -3.65 7.01
CA PHE A 31 -2.86 -4.80 6.17
C PHE A 31 -4.14 -4.54 5.40
N THR A 32 -4.13 -4.82 4.11
CA THR A 32 -5.31 -4.69 3.25
C THR A 32 -5.33 -5.82 2.22
N ALA A 33 -6.52 -6.27 1.84
CA ALA A 33 -6.68 -7.31 0.83
C ALA A 33 -6.33 -6.80 -0.58
N GLU A 34 -6.57 -5.52 -0.86
CA GLU A 34 -6.30 -4.88 -2.14
C GLU A 34 -5.80 -3.44 -1.94
N ILE A 35 -5.01 -2.93 -2.88
CA ILE A 35 -4.46 -1.57 -2.81
C ILE A 35 -4.29 -0.98 -4.21
N GLY A 36 -4.86 0.20 -4.45
CA GLY A 36 -4.77 0.94 -5.69
C GLY A 36 -3.68 2.01 -5.63
N LEU A 37 -2.45 1.67 -5.95
CA LEU A 37 -1.35 2.64 -5.99
C LEU A 37 -1.24 3.34 -7.33
N TRP A 38 -1.28 2.56 -8.42
CA TRP A 38 -1.18 3.03 -9.81
C TRP A 38 -2.16 2.26 -10.69
N SER A 39 -2.52 2.86 -11.82
CA SER A 39 -3.41 2.25 -12.81
C SER A 39 -2.81 1.04 -13.50
N GLU A 40 -1.49 0.97 -13.58
CA GLU A 40 -0.74 -0.08 -14.26
C GLU A 40 -0.58 -1.36 -13.40
N LEU A 41 -0.69 -1.22 -12.08
CA LEU A 41 -0.60 -2.32 -11.14
C LEU A 41 -2.01 -2.69 -10.63
N HIS A 42 -2.63 -3.67 -11.28
CA HIS A 42 -4.03 -4.05 -11.05
C HIS A 42 -4.18 -4.97 -9.81
N THR A 43 -3.79 -4.48 -8.64
CA THR A 43 -3.93 -5.18 -7.34
C THR A 43 -5.18 -4.76 -6.57
N TYR A 44 -6.16 -4.22 -7.27
CA TYR A 44 -7.44 -3.80 -6.70
C TYR A 44 -8.56 -3.89 -7.73
N SER A 45 -9.80 -3.98 -7.27
CA SER A 45 -10.97 -4.03 -8.13
C SER A 45 -12.03 -2.98 -7.81
N GLY A 46 -11.97 -2.34 -6.67
CA GLY A 46 -13.02 -1.42 -6.26
C GLY A 46 -12.60 -0.35 -5.25
N GLY A 47 -13.60 0.20 -4.55
CA GLY A 47 -13.42 1.31 -3.62
C GLY A 47 -12.51 1.01 -2.44
N LEU A 48 -12.42 -0.25 -2.01
CA LEU A 48 -11.52 -0.66 -0.94
C LEU A 48 -10.05 -0.40 -1.33
N GLY A 49 -9.67 -0.81 -2.55
CA GLY A 49 -8.32 -0.60 -3.03
C GLY A 49 -7.98 0.86 -3.26
N VAL A 50 -8.92 1.66 -3.79
CA VAL A 50 -8.74 3.11 -3.93
C VAL A 50 -8.54 3.76 -2.57
N LEU A 51 -9.39 3.44 -1.57
CA LEU A 51 -9.26 3.96 -0.21
C LEU A 51 -7.90 3.58 0.40
N ALA A 52 -7.47 2.33 0.25
CA ALA A 52 -6.19 1.86 0.78
C ALA A 52 -5.00 2.61 0.15
N GLY A 53 -5.04 2.83 -1.17
CA GLY A 53 -4.02 3.60 -1.89
C GLY A 53 -3.95 5.05 -1.43
N ASP A 54 -5.09 5.72 -1.29
CA ASP A 54 -5.17 7.09 -0.80
C ASP A 54 -4.71 7.21 0.66
N HIS A 55 -5.05 6.21 1.49
CA HIS A 55 -4.61 6.15 2.89
C HIS A 55 -3.08 6.09 2.98
N VAL A 56 -2.44 5.22 2.20
CA VAL A 56 -0.97 5.08 2.18
C VAL A 56 -0.29 6.35 1.66
N LYS A 57 -0.81 6.96 0.59
CA LYS A 57 -0.29 8.23 0.05
C LYS A 57 -0.42 9.35 1.08
N SER A 58 -1.58 9.47 1.72
CA SER A 58 -1.82 10.47 2.79
C SER A 58 -0.91 10.25 4.00
N ALA A 59 -0.65 8.99 4.38
CA ALA A 59 0.29 8.67 5.45
C ALA A 59 1.73 9.09 5.11
N ALA A 60 2.14 8.91 3.84
CA ALA A 60 3.44 9.38 3.36
C ALA A 60 3.54 10.92 3.42
N ASP A 61 2.50 11.63 2.99
CA ASP A 61 2.44 13.09 3.07
C ASP A 61 2.46 13.59 4.51
N ALA A 62 1.75 12.91 5.41
CA ALA A 62 1.69 13.22 6.84
C ALA A 62 2.93 12.74 7.64
N ARG A 63 3.90 12.10 6.99
CA ARG A 63 5.12 11.53 7.62
C ARG A 63 4.82 10.52 8.73
N LEU A 64 3.77 9.72 8.58
CA LEU A 64 3.46 8.67 9.54
C LEU A 64 4.42 7.48 9.37
N PRO A 65 4.85 6.82 10.47
CA PRO A 65 5.71 5.64 10.41
C PRO A 65 4.87 4.39 10.04
N LEU A 66 4.29 4.41 8.83
CA LEU A 66 3.41 3.37 8.33
C LEU A 66 4.19 2.41 7.42
N VAL A 67 3.84 1.14 7.50
CA VAL A 67 4.28 0.07 6.59
C VAL A 67 3.01 -0.61 6.10
N ALA A 68 2.79 -0.66 4.80
CA ALA A 68 1.62 -1.31 4.23
C ALA A 68 1.96 -2.71 3.70
N MET A 69 0.98 -3.61 3.74
CA MET A 69 1.08 -4.96 3.20
C MET A 69 -0.23 -5.36 2.52
N SER A 70 -0.12 -5.90 1.31
CA SER A 70 -1.25 -6.39 0.52
C SER A 70 -0.91 -7.71 -0.18
N LEU A 71 -1.91 -8.33 -0.78
CA LEU A 71 -1.73 -9.47 -1.67
C LEU A 71 -1.32 -8.98 -3.07
N LEU A 72 -0.54 -9.78 -3.77
CA LEU A 72 -0.22 -9.58 -5.17
C LEU A 72 -1.09 -10.50 -6.03
N TYR A 73 -2.04 -9.93 -6.74
CA TYR A 73 -2.86 -10.66 -7.69
C TYR A 73 -2.18 -10.69 -9.06
N ARG A 74 -1.79 -11.88 -9.52
CA ARG A 74 -1.13 -12.05 -10.83
C ARG A 74 -2.06 -11.82 -12.00
N GLU A 75 -3.31 -12.19 -11.84
CA GLU A 75 -4.40 -11.95 -12.76
C GLU A 75 -5.38 -10.99 -12.09
N GLY A 76 -5.05 -9.71 -12.04
CA GLY A 76 -5.81 -8.70 -11.32
C GLY A 76 -7.23 -8.49 -11.86
N TYR A 77 -7.60 -7.25 -12.13
CA TYR A 77 -8.95 -6.90 -12.57
C TYR A 77 -9.23 -7.39 -14.00
N GLY A 78 -10.30 -8.17 -14.17
CA GLY A 78 -10.74 -8.66 -15.48
C GLY A 78 -11.27 -7.53 -16.37
N ARG A 79 -10.92 -7.57 -17.66
CA ARG A 79 -11.51 -6.69 -18.68
C ARG A 79 -12.73 -7.38 -19.27
N GLN A 80 -13.87 -6.68 -19.22
CA GLN A 80 -15.11 -7.15 -19.82
C GLN A 80 -15.16 -6.75 -21.29
N HIS A 81 -15.58 -7.68 -22.14
CA HIS A 81 -15.79 -7.49 -23.55
C HIS A 81 -17.24 -7.86 -23.90
N LEU A 82 -17.86 -7.09 -24.77
CA LEU A 82 -19.16 -7.40 -25.35
C LEU A 82 -18.97 -7.71 -26.83
N ASP A 83 -19.54 -8.81 -27.30
CA ASP A 83 -19.56 -9.13 -28.71
C ASP A 83 -20.74 -8.43 -29.44
N GLN A 84 -20.88 -8.67 -30.74
CA GLN A 84 -21.96 -8.07 -31.55
C GLN A 84 -23.35 -8.60 -31.20
N ALA A 85 -23.45 -9.78 -30.58
CA ALA A 85 -24.71 -10.37 -30.12
C ALA A 85 -25.09 -9.85 -28.71
N GLY A 86 -24.19 -9.13 -28.04
CA GLY A 86 -24.38 -8.64 -26.67
C GLY A 86 -23.89 -9.65 -25.62
N ASP A 87 -23.25 -10.74 -26.02
CA ASP A 87 -22.70 -11.72 -25.09
C ASP A 87 -21.43 -11.17 -24.45
N GLN A 88 -21.33 -11.35 -23.12
CA GLN A 88 -20.20 -10.87 -22.32
C GLN A 88 -19.14 -11.95 -22.19
N SER A 89 -17.88 -11.55 -22.37
CA SER A 89 -16.71 -12.35 -22.06
C SER A 89 -15.72 -11.53 -21.23
N GLU A 90 -14.80 -12.19 -20.55
CA GLU A 90 -13.78 -11.56 -19.69
C GLU A 90 -12.39 -12.01 -20.14
N SER A 91 -11.43 -11.12 -20.01
CA SER A 91 -10.01 -11.43 -20.18
C SER A 91 -9.20 -10.89 -19.02
N TYR A 92 -8.22 -11.65 -18.56
CA TYR A 92 -7.31 -11.29 -17.49
C TYR A 92 -5.91 -11.12 -18.07
N ALA A 93 -5.34 -9.93 -17.94
CA ALA A 93 -3.97 -9.68 -18.33
C ALA A 93 -3.04 -10.06 -17.17
N PRO A 94 -2.11 -10.99 -17.35
CA PRO A 94 -1.16 -11.33 -16.31
C PRO A 94 -0.25 -10.13 -15.99
N ILE A 95 0.03 -9.92 -14.72
CA ILE A 95 0.95 -8.88 -14.23
C ILE A 95 2.32 -9.52 -14.03
N ASP A 96 3.36 -8.96 -14.66
CA ASP A 96 4.74 -9.22 -14.25
C ASP A 96 5.11 -8.25 -13.12
N PRO A 97 5.29 -8.74 -11.89
CA PRO A 97 5.64 -7.88 -10.78
C PRO A 97 6.96 -7.13 -10.98
N ALA A 98 7.90 -7.69 -11.74
CA ALA A 98 9.21 -7.09 -11.95
C ALA A 98 9.15 -5.77 -12.73
N GLU A 99 8.07 -5.51 -13.47
CA GLU A 99 7.87 -4.25 -14.18
C GLU A 99 7.55 -3.08 -13.22
N HIS A 100 6.98 -3.37 -12.03
CA HIS A 100 6.45 -2.34 -11.13
C HIS A 100 7.01 -2.43 -9.71
N LEU A 101 7.54 -3.59 -9.31
CA LEU A 101 7.94 -3.89 -7.95
C LEU A 101 9.38 -4.42 -7.91
N SER A 102 10.03 -4.23 -6.77
CA SER A 102 11.34 -4.80 -6.49
C SER A 102 11.20 -6.12 -5.74
N ASN A 103 11.81 -7.19 -6.24
CA ASN A 103 11.87 -8.45 -5.51
C ASN A 103 12.82 -8.29 -4.32
N THR A 104 12.33 -8.57 -3.11
CA THR A 104 13.15 -8.46 -1.88
C THR A 104 14.10 -9.65 -1.69
N GLY A 105 13.95 -10.71 -2.50
CA GLY A 105 14.67 -11.98 -2.34
C GLY A 105 14.21 -12.79 -1.12
N LYS A 106 13.11 -12.39 -0.47
CA LYS A 106 12.56 -13.08 0.71
C LYS A 106 11.32 -13.86 0.34
N THR A 107 11.19 -15.04 0.95
CA THR A 107 9.97 -15.85 0.95
C THR A 107 9.52 -16.04 2.39
N ILE A 108 8.25 -15.82 2.65
CA ILE A 108 7.63 -16.11 3.94
C ILE A 108 6.86 -17.43 3.86
N GLN A 109 6.70 -18.07 5.00
CA GLN A 109 5.93 -19.31 5.17
C GLN A 109 4.83 -19.05 6.18
N LEU A 110 3.60 -19.35 5.80
CA LEU A 110 2.42 -19.13 6.63
C LEU A 110 1.70 -20.48 6.80
N PRO A 111 1.44 -20.92 8.04
CA PRO A 111 0.59 -22.08 8.27
C PRO A 111 -0.86 -21.73 7.92
N LEU A 112 -1.49 -22.51 7.07
CA LEU A 112 -2.87 -22.32 6.64
C LEU A 112 -3.56 -23.69 6.48
N ASP A 113 -4.59 -23.94 7.27
CA ASP A 113 -5.44 -25.15 7.20
C ASP A 113 -4.66 -26.48 7.12
N GLY A 114 -3.60 -26.61 7.94
CA GLY A 114 -2.78 -27.82 8.01
C GLY A 114 -1.73 -27.95 6.89
N THR A 115 -1.63 -26.97 6.01
CA THR A 115 -0.58 -26.86 5.00
C THR A 115 0.32 -25.65 5.26
N THR A 116 1.37 -25.50 4.46
CA THR A 116 2.24 -24.32 4.50
C THR A 116 2.08 -23.55 3.18
N LEU A 117 1.64 -22.31 3.29
CA LEU A 117 1.59 -21.36 2.18
C LEU A 117 2.92 -20.61 2.08
N TYR A 118 3.48 -20.56 0.89
CA TYR A 118 4.70 -19.80 0.58
C TYR A 118 4.34 -18.53 -0.17
N ALA A 119 4.91 -17.40 0.22
CA ALA A 119 4.73 -16.15 -0.51
C ALA A 119 6.06 -15.46 -0.73
N THR A 120 6.36 -15.13 -1.99
CA THR A 120 7.47 -14.25 -2.35
C THR A 120 7.11 -12.83 -1.97
N VAL A 121 8.05 -12.10 -1.38
CA VAL A 121 7.83 -10.73 -0.92
C VAL A 121 8.37 -9.74 -1.95
N TRP A 122 7.47 -8.96 -2.52
CA TRP A 122 7.78 -7.83 -3.39
C TRP A 122 7.61 -6.53 -2.63
N LYS A 123 8.26 -5.46 -3.10
CA LYS A 123 8.25 -4.15 -2.43
C LYS A 123 8.15 -3.02 -3.44
N THR A 124 7.46 -1.97 -3.04
CA THR A 124 7.58 -0.63 -3.62
C THR A 124 7.57 0.42 -2.53
N ASP A 125 7.91 1.65 -2.87
CA ASP A 125 7.95 2.78 -1.96
C ASP A 125 6.99 3.87 -2.43
N VAL A 126 6.11 4.31 -1.53
CA VAL A 126 5.26 5.49 -1.74
C VAL A 126 5.94 6.68 -1.10
N VAL A 127 6.29 7.66 -1.92
CA VAL A 127 7.02 8.86 -1.49
C VAL A 127 6.04 10.03 -1.36
N GLY A 128 5.90 10.57 -0.16
CA GLY A 128 5.08 11.74 0.12
C GLY A 128 5.72 13.05 -0.36
N VAL A 129 4.95 14.12 -0.38
CA VAL A 129 5.39 15.47 -0.81
C VAL A 129 6.59 15.99 -0.01
N SER A 130 6.79 15.49 1.19
CA SER A 130 7.92 15.84 2.06
C SER A 130 9.16 14.99 1.85
N GLY A 131 9.13 14.03 0.92
CA GLY A 131 10.17 13.02 0.72
C GLY A 131 10.12 11.87 1.75
N HIS A 132 9.12 11.82 2.64
CA HIS A 132 8.93 10.70 3.54
C HIS A 132 8.47 9.47 2.75
N VAL A 133 9.00 8.30 3.12
CA VAL A 133 8.76 7.04 2.42
C VAL A 133 7.91 6.11 3.27
N VAL A 134 6.82 5.63 2.70
CA VAL A 134 6.03 4.52 3.23
C VAL A 134 6.28 3.28 2.37
N PRO A 135 6.94 2.25 2.90
CA PRO A 135 7.15 1.01 2.18
C PRO A 135 5.84 0.22 2.07
N VAL A 136 5.59 -0.32 0.88
CA VAL A 136 4.45 -1.20 0.60
C VAL A 136 4.98 -2.55 0.16
N TYR A 137 4.60 -3.59 0.87
CA TYR A 137 4.96 -4.96 0.57
C TYR A 137 3.79 -5.71 -0.04
N PHE A 138 4.09 -6.55 -1.03
CA PHE A 138 3.13 -7.43 -1.67
C PHE A 138 3.53 -8.88 -1.47
N LEU A 139 2.56 -9.69 -1.09
CA LEU A 139 2.70 -11.13 -0.90
C LEU A 139 2.21 -11.85 -2.16
N ASP A 140 3.13 -12.48 -2.86
CA ASP A 140 2.91 -13.20 -4.09
C ASP A 140 2.90 -14.71 -3.81
N THR A 141 1.73 -15.30 -3.90
CA THR A 141 1.53 -16.74 -3.68
C THR A 141 1.83 -17.59 -4.92
N PHE A 142 2.14 -16.98 -6.06
CA PHE A 142 2.62 -17.69 -7.24
C PHE A 142 4.05 -18.22 -6.98
N HIS A 143 4.10 -19.29 -6.21
CA HIS A 143 5.34 -19.88 -5.71
C HIS A 143 5.36 -21.41 -6.00
N PRO A 144 6.49 -21.98 -6.49
CA PRO A 144 6.55 -23.37 -6.94
C PRO A 144 6.24 -24.41 -5.86
N ASN A 145 6.32 -24.04 -4.59
CA ASN A 145 6.00 -24.92 -3.46
C ASN A 145 4.52 -24.87 -3.06
N ASN A 146 3.72 -24.01 -3.68
CA ASN A 146 2.29 -23.96 -3.42
C ASN A 146 1.51 -24.90 -4.35
N THR A 147 0.36 -25.38 -3.87
CA THR A 147 -0.62 -26.10 -4.70
C THR A 147 -1.40 -25.09 -5.56
N ALA A 148 -2.05 -25.60 -6.62
CA ALA A 148 -2.84 -24.77 -7.54
C ALA A 148 -4.01 -24.01 -6.87
N GLU A 149 -4.42 -24.43 -5.67
CA GLU A 149 -5.45 -23.74 -4.89
C GLU A 149 -5.03 -22.34 -4.40
N PHE A 150 -3.72 -22.12 -4.26
CA PHE A 150 -3.16 -20.92 -3.68
C PHE A 150 -2.41 -20.04 -4.69
N VAL A 151 -2.55 -20.38 -5.97
CA VAL A 151 -1.83 -19.70 -7.08
C VAL A 151 -2.80 -18.93 -7.95
#